data_3df668a2c7bb313ff1728c67a03da6f2
#
_entry.id   3df668a2c7bb313ff1728c67a03da6f2
#
_cell.length_a   1.000
_cell.length_b   1.000
_cell.length_c   1.000
_cell.angle_alpha   90.00
_cell.angle_beta   90.00
_cell.angle_gamma   90.00
#
_symmetry.space_group_name_H-M   'P 1'
#
loop_
_entity.id
_entity.type
_entity.pdbx_description
1 polymer ?
#
loop_
_entity_poly.entity_id
_entity_poly.type
_entity_poly.pdbx_seq_one_letter_code
_entity_poly.pdbx_strand_id
1 'polypeptide(L)'
;MTAVLWKHCSPATATGVLSFAEDLAMTYDLTPRPLNKAPRTPAMTWPNGARSAVFIGFDVDAETAWIGNSPSNIDRMVTTSHGGYDARVGIARIVELMDELGLKATFFTPGWTALAHPVACETILRAGHEIGHHGYLHKMPDRDRLEEAFEEIDRGFEALQRVFGIRPVGYRAPSGENFPELIAYLARSGIRYSSSFRDDILPYRHAAADGMPGPVEIPVNFAFDDWNFGMSSRASPRPLFGREAVLSLWIDEFETTHAWGGVTTLVLHPQVSGRPMRWHLLRDFLRHVQEKGDVWIATGEEITNHFEALERQRGAS
;
A
#
# COMPACT_ATOMS: atom_id res chain seq x y z
N MET A 1 13.35 -48.80 29.57
CA MET A 1 14.48 -49.16 28.70
C MET A 1 13.89 -49.73 27.44
N THR A 2 13.76 -48.90 26.40
CA THR A 2 13.45 -49.38 25.04
C THR A 2 14.13 -48.40 24.09
N ALA A 3 15.19 -48.89 23.45
CA ALA A 3 16.00 -48.17 22.49
C ALA A 3 15.23 -48.08 21.18
N VAL A 4 15.03 -46.85 20.66
CA VAL A 4 14.51 -46.61 19.33
C VAL A 4 15.71 -46.59 18.38
N LEU A 5 15.77 -47.60 17.51
CA LEU A 5 16.74 -47.76 16.43
C LEU A 5 16.48 -46.70 15.34
N TRP A 6 17.42 -45.80 15.15
CA TRP A 6 17.51 -44.98 13.94
C TRP A 6 17.93 -45.86 12.76
N LYS A 7 17.00 -46.16 11.85
CA LYS A 7 17.31 -46.74 10.54
C LYS A 7 17.90 -45.67 9.62
N HIS A 8 19.02 -46.03 9.01
CA HIS A 8 19.77 -45.27 8.05
C HIS A 8 18.88 -44.70 6.94
N CYS A 9 18.84 -43.39 6.78
CA CYS A 9 18.48 -42.76 5.53
C CYS A 9 19.71 -42.87 4.60
N SER A 10 19.58 -43.60 3.51
CA SER A 10 20.56 -43.56 2.43
C SER A 10 20.64 -42.14 1.86
N PRO A 11 21.84 -41.64 1.45
CA PRO A 11 21.92 -40.34 0.82
C PRO A 11 21.15 -40.39 -0.50
N ALA A 12 20.08 -39.57 -0.58
CA ALA A 12 19.42 -39.30 -1.85
C ALA A 12 20.51 -38.73 -2.79
N THR A 13 20.69 -39.38 -3.92
CA THR A 13 21.67 -39.01 -4.91
C THR A 13 21.44 -37.56 -5.35
N ALA A 14 22.52 -36.76 -5.42
CA ALA A 14 22.54 -35.35 -5.78
C ALA A 14 21.93 -35.02 -7.17
N THR A 15 21.60 -36.04 -7.95
CA THR A 15 20.97 -35.94 -9.28
C THR A 15 19.52 -35.40 -9.25
N GLY A 16 18.74 -35.61 -8.17
CA GLY A 16 17.35 -35.15 -8.11
C GLY A 16 17.22 -33.65 -7.85
N VAL A 17 18.17 -33.05 -7.13
CA VAL A 17 18.17 -31.61 -6.82
C VAL A 17 18.60 -30.77 -8.03
N LEU A 18 19.55 -31.28 -8.82
CA LEU A 18 19.99 -30.62 -10.06
C LEU A 18 18.89 -30.64 -11.14
N SER A 19 18.14 -31.74 -11.28
CA SER A 19 17.02 -31.83 -12.21
C SER A 19 15.89 -30.85 -11.87
N PHE A 20 15.58 -30.67 -10.59
CA PHE A 20 14.53 -29.72 -10.17
C PHE A 20 14.93 -28.26 -10.42
N ALA A 21 16.20 -27.92 -10.26
CA ALA A 21 16.72 -26.58 -10.55
C ALA A 21 16.80 -26.31 -12.06
N GLU A 22 17.14 -27.32 -12.87
CA GLU A 22 17.17 -27.22 -14.33
C GLU A 22 15.75 -27.14 -14.93
N ASP A 23 14.79 -27.87 -14.40
CA ASP A 23 13.38 -27.81 -14.82
C ASP A 23 12.75 -26.43 -14.47
N LEU A 24 13.08 -25.84 -13.31
CA LEU A 24 12.68 -24.50 -12.94
C LEU A 24 13.33 -23.44 -13.84
N ALA A 25 14.60 -23.59 -14.18
CA ALA A 25 15.32 -22.65 -15.05
C ALA A 25 14.80 -22.67 -16.50
N MET A 26 14.21 -23.77 -16.96
CA MET A 26 13.59 -23.86 -18.29
C MET A 26 12.19 -23.22 -18.36
N THR A 27 11.52 -23.05 -17.21
CA THR A 27 10.14 -22.50 -17.14
C THR A 27 10.12 -21.02 -16.79
N TYR A 28 11.11 -20.53 -16.04
CA TYR A 28 11.18 -19.16 -15.58
C TYR A 28 12.55 -18.54 -15.83
N ASP A 29 12.55 -17.30 -16.32
CA ASP A 29 13.77 -16.49 -16.36
C ASP A 29 14.12 -16.03 -14.94
N LEU A 30 15.02 -16.77 -14.29
CA LEU A 30 15.52 -16.49 -12.95
C LEU A 30 16.73 -15.55 -12.94
N THR A 31 17.08 -14.96 -14.08
CA THR A 31 18.14 -13.96 -14.14
C THR A 31 17.85 -12.83 -13.16
N PRO A 32 18.79 -12.51 -12.24
CA PRO A 32 18.58 -11.40 -11.32
C PRO A 32 18.30 -10.13 -12.09
N ARG A 33 17.13 -9.53 -11.85
CA ARG A 33 16.78 -8.24 -12.44
C ARG A 33 17.29 -7.14 -11.52
N PRO A 34 17.93 -6.08 -12.05
CA PRO A 34 18.22 -4.91 -11.24
C PRO A 34 16.92 -4.43 -10.59
N LEU A 35 16.95 -4.06 -9.32
CA LEU A 35 15.86 -3.34 -8.70
C LEU A 35 15.51 -2.13 -9.58
N ASN A 36 14.24 -1.89 -9.81
CA ASN A 36 13.76 -0.79 -10.66
C ASN A 36 13.92 0.56 -9.94
N LYS A 37 15.15 0.85 -9.47
CA LYS A 37 15.53 2.04 -8.71
C LYS A 37 16.59 2.83 -9.44
N ALA A 38 16.47 4.14 -9.37
CA ALA A 38 17.63 5.01 -9.53
C ALA A 38 18.66 4.74 -8.42
N PRO A 39 19.95 5.11 -8.60
CA PRO A 39 20.93 5.03 -7.52
C PRO A 39 20.39 5.67 -6.24
N ARG A 40 20.67 5.02 -5.09
CA ARG A 40 20.15 5.45 -3.80
C ARG A 40 20.38 6.93 -3.56
N THR A 41 19.31 7.67 -3.29
CA THR A 41 19.40 9.07 -2.92
C THR A 41 20.14 9.19 -1.58
N PRO A 42 21.08 10.12 -1.39
CA PRO A 42 21.65 10.43 -0.08
C PRO A 42 20.56 10.75 0.92
N ALA A 43 20.84 10.62 2.22
CA ALA A 43 19.89 10.85 3.31
C ALA A 43 18.95 12.02 3.01
N MET A 44 17.64 11.78 3.12
CA MET A 44 16.64 12.83 2.96
C MET A 44 16.66 13.77 4.17
N THR A 45 16.53 15.06 3.90
CA THR A 45 16.18 16.05 4.92
C THR A 45 14.68 16.28 4.83
N TRP A 46 13.99 16.16 5.95
CA TRP A 46 12.55 16.40 6.00
C TRP A 46 12.24 17.89 6.28
N PRO A 47 11.05 18.39 5.89
CA PRO A 47 10.66 19.79 6.12
C PRO A 47 10.67 20.16 7.60
N ASN A 48 10.84 21.47 7.87
CA ASN A 48 10.75 22.07 9.21
C ASN A 48 11.68 21.46 10.26
N GLY A 49 12.79 20.84 9.83
CA GLY A 49 13.72 20.18 10.75
C GLY A 49 13.22 18.85 11.31
N ALA A 50 12.16 18.29 10.75
CA ALA A 50 11.69 16.98 11.14
C ALA A 50 12.76 15.90 10.91
N ARG A 51 12.81 14.94 11.80
CA ARG A 51 13.74 13.81 11.74
C ARG A 51 13.26 12.71 10.79
N SER A 52 11.96 12.49 10.73
CA SER A 52 11.32 11.47 9.91
C SER A 52 9.98 11.97 9.36
N ALA A 53 9.38 11.17 8.48
CA ALA A 53 8.03 11.43 8.03
C ALA A 53 7.09 10.26 8.37
N VAL A 54 5.78 10.57 8.44
CA VAL A 54 4.70 9.57 8.50
C VAL A 54 3.73 9.84 7.36
N PHE A 55 3.45 8.81 6.59
CA PHE A 55 2.47 8.79 5.52
C PHE A 55 1.28 7.94 5.92
N ILE A 56 0.10 8.55 6.02
CA ILE A 56 -1.15 7.86 6.37
C ILE A 56 -1.90 7.56 5.07
N GLY A 57 -1.91 6.30 4.65
CA GLY A 57 -2.63 5.84 3.46
C GLY A 57 -3.78 4.90 3.81
N PHE A 58 -4.98 5.21 3.31
CA PHE A 58 -6.15 4.35 3.42
C PHE A 58 -6.51 3.78 2.05
N ASP A 59 -6.67 2.47 1.97
CA ASP A 59 -7.16 1.77 0.79
C ASP A 59 -8.67 1.57 0.95
N VAL A 60 -9.45 2.28 0.14
CA VAL A 60 -10.92 2.33 0.23
C VAL A 60 -11.54 1.25 -0.66
N ASP A 61 -11.16 0.03 -0.38
CA ASP A 61 -11.49 -1.11 -1.24
C ASP A 61 -12.99 -1.38 -1.32
N ALA A 62 -13.69 -1.21 -0.21
CA ALA A 62 -15.09 -1.61 -0.09
C ALA A 62 -15.30 -3.06 -0.59
N GLU A 63 -16.33 -3.31 -1.37
CA GLU A 63 -16.62 -4.65 -1.89
C GLU A 63 -15.57 -5.14 -2.89
N THR A 64 -14.77 -4.25 -3.48
CA THR A 64 -13.77 -4.64 -4.51
C THR A 64 -12.69 -5.55 -3.96
N ALA A 65 -12.32 -5.44 -2.67
CA ALA A 65 -11.44 -6.41 -2.00
C ALA A 65 -11.94 -7.86 -2.13
N TRP A 66 -13.23 -8.05 -2.28
CA TRP A 66 -13.90 -9.35 -2.30
C TRP A 66 -14.28 -9.80 -3.71
N ILE A 67 -14.68 -8.86 -4.58
CA ILE A 67 -15.16 -9.16 -5.92
C ILE A 67 -14.08 -9.02 -7.01
N GLY A 68 -13.02 -8.27 -6.79
CA GLY A 68 -12.01 -7.96 -7.80
C GLY A 68 -11.40 -9.18 -8.46
N ASN A 69 -10.87 -10.11 -7.65
CA ASN A 69 -10.29 -11.36 -8.13
C ASN A 69 -11.28 -12.56 -8.09
N SER A 70 -12.49 -12.36 -7.57
CA SER A 70 -13.52 -13.38 -7.46
C SER A 70 -14.91 -12.77 -7.69
N PRO A 71 -15.27 -12.41 -8.95
CA PRO A 71 -16.53 -11.70 -9.27
C PRO A 71 -17.79 -12.37 -8.77
N SER A 72 -17.82 -13.72 -8.66
CA SER A 72 -18.95 -14.46 -8.11
C SER A 72 -19.25 -14.16 -6.64
N ASN A 73 -18.34 -13.49 -5.94
CA ASN A 73 -18.60 -13.04 -4.57
C ASN A 73 -19.64 -11.92 -4.50
N ILE A 74 -20.00 -11.28 -5.62
CA ILE A 74 -21.05 -10.24 -5.63
C ILE A 74 -22.39 -10.79 -5.08
N ASP A 75 -22.69 -12.05 -5.30
CA ASP A 75 -23.91 -12.71 -4.81
C ASP A 75 -23.79 -13.20 -3.36
N ARG A 76 -22.63 -13.06 -2.74
CA ARG A 76 -22.39 -13.49 -1.35
C ARG A 76 -22.58 -12.32 -0.39
N MET A 77 -23.80 -12.03 -0.02
CA MET A 77 -24.18 -10.86 0.78
C MET A 77 -23.39 -10.70 2.09
N VAL A 78 -23.09 -11.81 2.80
CA VAL A 78 -22.30 -11.75 4.04
C VAL A 78 -20.84 -11.41 3.75
N THR A 79 -20.26 -11.97 2.67
CA THR A 79 -18.89 -11.66 2.26
C THR A 79 -18.77 -10.20 1.83
N THR A 80 -19.61 -9.72 0.93
CA THR A 80 -19.57 -8.34 0.46
C THR A 80 -19.93 -7.32 1.56
N SER A 81 -20.67 -7.73 2.60
CA SER A 81 -20.95 -6.84 3.74
C SER A 81 -19.70 -6.46 4.54
N HIS A 82 -18.61 -7.21 4.44
CA HIS A 82 -17.33 -6.76 4.99
C HIS A 82 -16.85 -5.47 4.32
N GLY A 83 -16.88 -5.44 2.97
CA GLY A 83 -16.51 -4.27 2.18
C GLY A 83 -17.54 -3.13 2.34
N GLY A 84 -18.83 -3.45 2.32
CA GLY A 84 -19.89 -2.46 2.54
C GLY A 84 -19.78 -1.69 3.85
N TYR A 85 -19.00 -2.18 4.82
CA TYR A 85 -18.69 -1.45 6.05
C TYR A 85 -17.96 -0.14 5.78
N ASP A 86 -17.11 -0.07 4.76
CA ASP A 86 -16.41 1.16 4.38
C ASP A 86 -17.38 2.32 4.17
N ALA A 87 -18.31 2.15 3.25
CA ALA A 87 -19.25 3.21 2.89
C ALA A 87 -20.27 3.51 3.99
N ARG A 88 -20.65 2.51 4.80
CA ARG A 88 -21.69 2.66 5.82
C ARG A 88 -21.17 3.26 7.12
N VAL A 89 -19.92 2.97 7.50
CA VAL A 89 -19.40 3.32 8.83
C VAL A 89 -17.92 3.75 8.75
N GLY A 90 -17.07 2.94 8.09
CA GLY A 90 -15.62 3.03 8.20
C GLY A 90 -15.09 4.39 7.76
N ILE A 91 -15.45 4.86 6.57
CA ILE A 91 -14.99 6.13 6.01
C ILE A 91 -15.34 7.29 6.96
N ALA A 92 -16.61 7.38 7.39
CA ALA A 92 -17.04 8.47 8.27
C ALA A 92 -16.24 8.50 9.58
N ARG A 93 -16.03 7.33 10.20
CA ARG A 93 -15.25 7.23 11.45
C ARG A 93 -13.78 7.57 11.30
N ILE A 94 -13.18 7.24 10.15
CA ILE A 94 -11.80 7.61 9.85
C ILE A 94 -11.67 9.10 9.59
N VAL A 95 -12.57 9.68 8.81
CA VAL A 95 -12.58 11.13 8.55
C VAL A 95 -12.77 11.92 9.85
N GLU A 96 -13.70 11.52 10.73
CA GLU A 96 -13.89 12.10 12.07
C GLU A 96 -12.58 12.02 12.90
N LEU A 97 -11.87 10.88 12.86
CA LEU A 97 -10.61 10.73 13.59
C LEU A 97 -9.51 11.64 13.04
N MET A 98 -9.38 11.74 11.71
CA MET A 98 -8.40 12.63 11.08
C MET A 98 -8.67 14.09 11.43
N ASP A 99 -9.94 14.48 11.46
CA ASP A 99 -10.37 15.84 11.86
C ASP A 99 -10.09 16.09 13.35
N GLU A 100 -10.41 15.15 14.25
CA GLU A 100 -10.09 15.21 15.70
C GLU A 100 -8.58 15.45 15.93
N LEU A 101 -7.74 14.81 15.15
CA LEU A 101 -6.28 14.89 15.29
C LEU A 101 -5.66 16.03 14.48
N GLY A 102 -6.43 16.74 13.66
CA GLY A 102 -5.92 17.81 12.77
C GLY A 102 -5.01 17.27 11.67
N LEU A 103 -5.20 16.03 11.22
CA LEU A 103 -4.35 15.35 10.26
C LEU A 103 -4.99 15.24 8.87
N LYS A 104 -4.15 15.19 7.85
CA LYS A 104 -4.55 14.82 6.48
C LYS A 104 -3.96 13.46 6.11
N ALA A 105 -4.67 12.75 5.24
CA ALA A 105 -4.30 11.42 4.77
C ALA A 105 -4.57 11.29 3.27
N THR A 106 -4.03 10.27 2.65
CA THR A 106 -4.33 9.89 1.27
C THR A 106 -5.26 8.67 1.27
N PHE A 107 -6.32 8.74 0.48
CA PHE A 107 -7.30 7.66 0.32
C PHE A 107 -7.19 7.08 -1.09
N PHE A 108 -6.56 5.94 -1.23
CA PHE A 108 -6.45 5.20 -2.47
C PHE A 108 -7.79 4.52 -2.76
N THR A 109 -8.48 5.00 -3.78
CA THR A 109 -9.88 4.62 -4.03
C THR A 109 -10.00 3.90 -5.37
N PRO A 110 -10.49 2.64 -5.40
CA PRO A 110 -10.83 1.96 -6.65
C PRO A 110 -11.96 2.71 -7.37
N GLY A 111 -11.88 2.78 -8.70
CA GLY A 111 -12.88 3.47 -9.49
C GLY A 111 -14.30 2.92 -9.30
N TRP A 112 -14.45 1.61 -9.17
CA TRP A 112 -15.74 0.98 -8.88
C TRP A 112 -16.31 1.42 -7.53
N THR A 113 -15.47 1.49 -6.49
CA THR A 113 -15.88 1.97 -5.16
C THR A 113 -16.41 3.40 -5.21
N ALA A 114 -15.72 4.28 -5.93
CA ALA A 114 -16.17 5.66 -6.13
C ALA A 114 -17.55 5.74 -6.81
N LEU A 115 -17.78 4.92 -7.85
CA LEU A 115 -19.07 4.85 -8.54
C LEU A 115 -20.19 4.23 -7.70
N ALA A 116 -19.88 3.20 -6.93
CA ALA A 116 -20.87 2.49 -6.10
C ALA A 116 -21.25 3.29 -4.84
N HIS A 117 -20.29 4.04 -4.26
CA HIS A 117 -20.45 4.75 -2.99
C HIS A 117 -20.06 6.24 -3.06
N PRO A 118 -20.59 7.02 -4.03
CA PRO A 118 -20.12 8.38 -4.29
C PRO A 118 -20.26 9.30 -3.07
N VAL A 119 -21.37 9.19 -2.31
CA VAL A 119 -21.62 10.04 -1.14
C VAL A 119 -20.60 9.80 -0.02
N ALA A 120 -20.25 8.54 0.24
CA ALA A 120 -19.24 8.20 1.25
C ALA A 120 -17.85 8.69 0.82
N CYS A 121 -17.50 8.52 -0.45
CA CYS A 121 -16.22 8.97 -0.98
C CYS A 121 -16.10 10.50 -1.07
N GLU A 122 -17.20 11.22 -1.36
CA GLU A 122 -17.22 12.69 -1.31
C GLU A 122 -16.91 13.26 0.08
N THR A 123 -17.22 12.52 1.17
CA THR A 123 -16.86 12.95 2.54
C THR A 123 -15.36 13.09 2.69
N ILE A 124 -14.57 12.20 2.07
CA ILE A 124 -13.12 12.24 2.08
C ILE A 124 -12.62 13.54 1.43
N LEU A 125 -13.13 13.83 0.22
CA LEU A 125 -12.73 15.01 -0.54
C LEU A 125 -13.14 16.32 0.18
N ARG A 126 -14.37 16.39 0.72
CA ARG A 126 -14.85 17.56 1.46
C ARG A 126 -14.05 17.84 2.73
N ALA A 127 -13.51 16.80 3.35
CA ALA A 127 -12.62 16.94 4.50
C ALA A 127 -11.19 17.38 4.10
N GLY A 128 -10.92 17.57 2.80
CA GLY A 128 -9.62 18.04 2.29
C GLY A 128 -8.53 16.99 2.37
N HIS A 129 -8.88 15.70 2.29
CA HIS A 129 -7.92 14.61 2.13
C HIS A 129 -7.55 14.41 0.66
N GLU A 130 -6.38 13.82 0.43
CA GLU A 130 -5.95 13.43 -0.92
C GLU A 130 -6.68 12.18 -1.38
N ILE A 131 -7.10 12.14 -2.65
CA ILE A 131 -7.57 10.92 -3.31
C ILE A 131 -6.46 10.37 -4.18
N GLY A 132 -6.05 9.13 -3.90
CA GLY A 132 -5.14 8.34 -4.72
C GLY A 132 -5.89 7.34 -5.60
N HIS A 133 -5.20 6.82 -6.61
CA HIS A 133 -5.70 5.81 -7.53
C HIS A 133 -5.42 4.39 -7.00
N HIS A 134 -6.41 3.48 -7.07
CA HIS A 134 -6.27 2.09 -6.61
C HIS A 134 -6.87 1.07 -7.59
N GLY A 135 -6.59 1.25 -8.90
CA GLY A 135 -7.23 0.46 -9.95
C GLY A 135 -8.71 0.80 -10.13
N TYR A 136 -9.41 -0.04 -10.89
CA TYR A 136 -10.86 0.07 -11.06
C TYR A 136 -11.61 -0.88 -10.15
N LEU A 137 -11.37 -2.19 -10.27
CA LEU A 137 -12.05 -3.25 -9.51
C LEU A 137 -11.13 -3.92 -8.47
N HIS A 138 -10.03 -3.29 -8.11
CA HIS A 138 -9.04 -3.86 -7.19
C HIS A 138 -8.48 -5.21 -7.65
N LYS A 139 -8.33 -5.41 -8.96
CA LYS A 139 -7.67 -6.61 -9.47
C LYS A 139 -6.18 -6.53 -9.22
N MET A 140 -5.59 -7.61 -8.70
CA MET A 140 -4.15 -7.72 -8.61
C MET A 140 -3.54 -7.66 -10.03
N PRO A 141 -2.61 -6.72 -10.29
CA PRO A 141 -1.96 -6.64 -11.60
C PRO A 141 -1.26 -7.94 -11.97
N ASP A 142 -1.41 -8.36 -13.22
CA ASP A 142 -0.85 -9.59 -13.76
C ASP A 142 -0.04 -9.27 -15.01
N ARG A 143 1.25 -9.57 -14.98
CA ARG A 143 2.16 -9.29 -16.09
C ARG A 143 1.83 -10.05 -17.35
N ASP A 144 1.22 -11.24 -17.23
CA ASP A 144 0.80 -12.03 -18.38
C ASP A 144 -0.47 -11.48 -19.05
N ARG A 145 -1.11 -10.47 -18.42
CA ARG A 145 -2.34 -9.80 -18.88
C ARG A 145 -2.21 -8.28 -18.85
N LEU A 146 -1.21 -7.74 -19.58
CA LEU A 146 -0.86 -6.32 -19.61
C LEU A 146 -2.05 -5.42 -19.94
N GLU A 147 -2.85 -5.81 -20.97
CA GLU A 147 -3.99 -5.01 -21.41
C GLU A 147 -5.05 -4.86 -20.31
N GLU A 148 -5.32 -5.94 -19.56
CA GLU A 148 -6.24 -5.86 -18.42
C GLU A 148 -5.69 -4.97 -17.31
N ALA A 149 -4.38 -5.03 -17.05
CA ALA A 149 -3.75 -4.19 -16.04
C ALA A 149 -3.82 -2.69 -16.43
N PHE A 150 -3.61 -2.37 -17.70
CA PHE A 150 -3.74 -1.00 -18.20
C PHE A 150 -5.20 -0.52 -18.21
N GLU A 151 -6.16 -1.39 -18.59
CA GLU A 151 -7.58 -1.09 -18.52
C GLU A 151 -8.05 -0.77 -17.08
N GLU A 152 -7.55 -1.49 -16.07
CA GLU A 152 -7.83 -1.20 -14.65
C GLU A 152 -7.39 0.22 -14.26
N ILE A 153 -6.24 0.69 -14.79
CA ILE A 153 -5.77 2.05 -14.57
C ILE A 153 -6.67 3.07 -15.27
N ASP A 154 -6.93 2.89 -16.57
CA ASP A 154 -7.71 3.85 -17.34
C ASP A 154 -9.14 3.99 -16.83
N ARG A 155 -9.82 2.87 -16.58
CA ARG A 155 -11.18 2.86 -16.00
C ARG A 155 -11.23 3.47 -14.61
N GLY A 156 -10.17 3.25 -13.81
CA GLY A 156 -10.03 3.90 -12.51
C GLY A 156 -9.98 5.42 -12.64
N PHE A 157 -9.15 5.95 -13.54
CA PHE A 157 -9.08 7.38 -13.82
C PHE A 157 -10.42 7.96 -14.31
N GLU A 158 -11.08 7.29 -15.26
CA GLU A 158 -12.37 7.73 -15.77
C GLU A 158 -13.43 7.82 -14.66
N ALA A 159 -13.48 6.81 -13.79
CA ALA A 159 -14.43 6.77 -12.69
C ALA A 159 -14.17 7.90 -11.66
N LEU A 160 -12.91 8.08 -11.25
CA LEU A 160 -12.52 9.11 -10.29
C LEU A 160 -12.72 10.52 -10.86
N GLN A 161 -12.40 10.73 -12.12
CA GLN A 161 -12.69 11.99 -12.82
C GLN A 161 -14.21 12.26 -12.90
N ARG A 162 -15.00 11.24 -13.18
CA ARG A 162 -16.47 11.37 -13.28
C ARG A 162 -17.12 11.70 -11.94
N VAL A 163 -16.66 11.06 -10.85
CA VAL A 163 -17.27 11.19 -9.51
C VAL A 163 -16.78 12.45 -8.79
N PHE A 164 -15.47 12.69 -8.82
CA PHE A 164 -14.83 13.75 -8.01
C PHE A 164 -14.36 14.95 -8.81
N GLY A 165 -14.33 14.87 -10.15
CA GLY A 165 -13.76 15.90 -10.99
C GLY A 165 -12.24 16.03 -10.89
N ILE A 166 -11.56 15.03 -10.35
CA ILE A 166 -10.11 15.04 -10.13
C ILE A 166 -9.43 13.91 -10.90
N ARG A 167 -8.14 14.11 -11.19
CA ARG A 167 -7.24 13.09 -11.70
C ARG A 167 -6.14 12.87 -10.68
N PRO A 168 -6.14 11.73 -9.96
CA PRO A 168 -5.13 11.42 -8.95
C PRO A 168 -3.71 11.43 -9.51
N VAL A 169 -2.76 11.86 -8.69
CA VAL A 169 -1.32 11.82 -9.00
C VAL A 169 -0.59 10.70 -8.27
N GLY A 170 -1.24 10.08 -7.29
CA GLY A 170 -0.74 8.95 -6.53
C GLY A 170 -1.42 7.65 -6.88
N TYR A 171 -0.67 6.55 -6.80
CA TYR A 171 -1.15 5.20 -7.05
C TYR A 171 -0.68 4.24 -5.96
N ARG A 172 -1.54 3.32 -5.58
CA ARG A 172 -1.18 2.13 -4.81
C ARG A 172 -1.69 0.90 -5.56
N ALA A 173 -0.82 -0.11 -5.69
CA ALA A 173 -1.17 -1.32 -6.41
C ALA A 173 -2.14 -2.18 -5.59
N PRO A 174 -3.30 -2.57 -6.16
CA PRO A 174 -4.16 -3.57 -5.55
C PRO A 174 -3.40 -4.84 -5.19
N SER A 175 -3.56 -5.33 -3.96
CA SER A 175 -2.84 -6.50 -3.41
C SER A 175 -1.31 -6.36 -3.41
N GLY A 176 -0.78 -5.18 -3.71
CA GLY A 176 0.64 -4.85 -3.58
C GLY A 176 1.57 -5.42 -4.64
N GLU A 177 1.08 -5.92 -5.78
CA GLU A 177 1.92 -6.38 -6.91
C GLU A 177 2.09 -5.31 -7.98
N ASN A 178 3.27 -5.31 -8.61
CA ASN A 178 3.60 -4.39 -9.68
C ASN A 178 4.72 -4.96 -10.58
N PHE A 179 4.88 -4.42 -11.79
CA PHE A 179 5.90 -4.85 -12.74
C PHE A 179 6.36 -3.69 -13.62
N PRO A 180 7.54 -3.79 -14.29
CA PRO A 180 8.16 -2.67 -14.97
C PRO A 180 7.28 -2.00 -16.03
N GLU A 181 6.53 -2.79 -16.81
CA GLU A 181 5.65 -2.27 -17.86
C GLU A 181 4.50 -1.45 -17.28
N LEU A 182 3.97 -1.84 -16.11
CA LEU A 182 2.92 -1.09 -15.41
C LEU A 182 3.48 0.20 -14.80
N ILE A 183 4.68 0.17 -14.19
CA ILE A 183 5.36 1.36 -13.68
C ILE A 183 5.56 2.39 -14.83
N ALA A 184 6.01 1.95 -16.01
CA ALA A 184 6.14 2.80 -17.17
C ALA A 184 4.79 3.35 -17.64
N TYR A 185 3.74 2.54 -17.61
CA TYR A 185 2.38 2.96 -17.96
C TYR A 185 1.84 4.02 -16.99
N LEU A 186 2.02 3.82 -15.69
CA LEU A 186 1.63 4.78 -14.65
C LEU A 186 2.30 6.14 -14.86
N ALA A 187 3.61 6.16 -15.16
CA ALA A 187 4.32 7.40 -15.47
C ALA A 187 3.72 8.13 -16.68
N ARG A 188 3.46 7.41 -17.77
CA ARG A 188 2.82 7.99 -18.98
C ARG A 188 1.40 8.47 -18.71
N SER A 189 0.69 7.84 -17.79
CA SER A 189 -0.69 8.22 -17.41
C SER A 189 -0.74 9.42 -16.45
N GLY A 190 0.43 9.95 -16.02
CA GLY A 190 0.51 11.13 -15.17
C GLY A 190 0.57 10.82 -13.66
N ILE A 191 0.77 9.55 -13.28
CA ILE A 191 1.05 9.19 -11.89
C ILE A 191 2.45 9.69 -11.53
N ARG A 192 2.54 10.48 -10.46
CA ARG A 192 3.79 11.06 -9.97
C ARG A 192 4.44 10.22 -8.87
N TYR A 193 3.62 9.49 -8.08
CA TYR A 193 4.13 8.59 -7.06
C TYR A 193 3.35 7.28 -6.98
N SER A 194 4.05 6.25 -6.53
CA SER A 194 3.52 4.95 -6.11
C SER A 194 3.77 4.72 -4.62
N SER A 195 2.96 3.91 -3.98
CA SER A 195 3.19 3.45 -2.60
C SER A 195 2.83 1.98 -2.50
N SER A 196 3.73 1.12 -2.99
CA SER A 196 3.47 -0.31 -3.19
C SER A 196 4.65 -1.21 -2.83
N PHE A 197 5.90 -0.75 -3.04
CA PHE A 197 7.11 -1.54 -2.82
C PHE A 197 7.56 -1.52 -1.36
N ARG A 198 8.33 -2.56 -0.97
CA ARG A 198 8.71 -2.84 0.42
C ARG A 198 10.21 -2.95 0.62
N ASP A 199 10.99 -2.35 -0.25
CA ASP A 199 12.42 -2.59 -0.40
C ASP A 199 13.30 -1.43 0.08
N ASP A 200 12.70 -0.38 0.67
CA ASP A 200 13.40 0.75 1.29
C ASP A 200 12.60 1.35 2.46
N ILE A 201 13.25 2.26 3.20
CA ILE A 201 12.63 3.11 4.22
C ILE A 201 12.60 4.58 3.82
N LEU A 202 13.22 4.92 2.68
CA LEU A 202 13.24 6.28 2.13
C LEU A 202 12.54 6.30 0.78
N PRO A 203 11.83 7.38 0.44
CA PRO A 203 11.34 7.56 -0.91
C PRO A 203 12.47 7.51 -1.93
N TYR A 204 12.19 6.93 -3.08
CA TYR A 204 13.12 6.86 -4.20
C TYR A 204 12.39 6.96 -5.53
N ARG A 205 13.11 7.28 -6.60
CA ARG A 205 12.52 7.31 -7.94
C ARG A 205 12.72 5.96 -8.64
N HIS A 206 11.64 5.45 -9.23
CA HIS A 206 11.75 4.33 -10.15
C HIS A 206 12.62 4.68 -11.36
N ALA A 207 13.30 3.69 -11.93
CA ALA A 207 14.12 3.90 -13.10
C ALA A 207 13.29 4.50 -14.25
N ALA A 208 13.94 5.35 -15.03
CA ALA A 208 13.32 5.93 -16.22
C ALA A 208 12.96 4.83 -17.23
N ALA A 209 11.80 4.97 -17.85
CA ALA A 209 11.36 4.13 -18.95
C ALA A 209 10.97 5.02 -20.13
N ASP A 210 11.36 4.62 -21.33
CA ASP A 210 11.03 5.35 -22.56
C ASP A 210 11.40 6.85 -22.52
N GLY A 211 12.49 7.18 -21.81
CA GLY A 211 12.97 8.56 -21.66
C GLY A 211 12.18 9.41 -20.66
N MET A 212 11.18 8.85 -19.99
CA MET A 212 10.43 9.53 -18.92
C MET A 212 10.89 9.04 -17.55
N PRO A 213 11.07 9.94 -16.55
CA PRO A 213 11.32 9.52 -15.19
C PRO A 213 10.15 8.70 -14.67
N GLY A 214 10.44 7.61 -13.96
CA GLY A 214 9.42 6.82 -13.27
C GLY A 214 8.77 7.61 -12.12
N PRO A 215 7.66 7.13 -11.55
CA PRO A 215 7.07 7.72 -10.36
C PRO A 215 8.01 7.64 -9.16
N VAL A 216 7.82 8.50 -8.17
CA VAL A 216 8.45 8.38 -6.86
C VAL A 216 7.80 7.23 -6.11
N GLU A 217 8.57 6.31 -5.56
CA GLU A 217 8.05 5.31 -4.63
C GLU A 217 8.10 5.85 -3.21
N ILE A 218 6.99 5.75 -2.50
CA ILE A 218 6.91 5.92 -1.04
C ILE A 218 6.75 4.53 -0.45
N PRO A 219 7.84 3.91 0.05
CA PRO A 219 7.81 2.51 0.43
C PRO A 219 6.81 2.20 1.53
N VAL A 220 6.25 0.99 1.51
CA VAL A 220 5.33 0.45 2.51
C VAL A 220 6.01 -0.63 3.35
N ASN A 221 5.46 -0.91 4.53
CA ASN A 221 5.94 -1.96 5.42
C ASN A 221 4.77 -2.82 5.91
N PHE A 222 4.91 -4.14 5.82
CA PHE A 222 3.89 -5.10 6.28
C PHE A 222 3.51 -4.96 7.76
N ALA A 223 4.41 -4.43 8.59
CA ALA A 223 4.12 -4.17 10.00
C ALA A 223 3.00 -3.15 10.19
N PHE A 224 2.79 -2.26 9.23
CA PHE A 224 1.76 -1.21 9.27
C PHE A 224 0.55 -1.49 8.38
N ASP A 225 0.39 -2.70 7.87
CA ASP A 225 -0.80 -3.13 7.12
C ASP A 225 -1.83 -3.72 8.10
N ASP A 226 -2.92 -2.98 8.33
CA ASP A 226 -3.95 -3.34 9.30
C ASP A 226 -4.74 -4.59 8.91
N TRP A 227 -4.77 -4.93 7.61
CA TRP A 227 -5.42 -6.15 7.10
C TRP A 227 -4.80 -7.41 7.72
N ASN A 228 -3.48 -7.41 7.91
CA ASN A 228 -2.75 -8.54 8.46
C ASN A 228 -3.15 -8.87 9.91
N PHE A 229 -3.61 -7.89 10.66
CA PHE A 229 -3.92 -8.02 12.09
C PHE A 229 -5.41 -7.94 12.41
N GLY A 230 -6.20 -7.37 11.50
CA GLY A 230 -7.58 -6.99 11.77
C GLY A 230 -8.65 -7.65 10.91
N MET A 231 -8.27 -8.27 9.79
CA MET A 231 -9.21 -8.90 8.90
C MET A 231 -9.16 -10.42 8.99
N SER A 232 -10.34 -11.02 9.20
CA SER A 232 -10.54 -12.46 9.13
C SER A 232 -11.86 -12.75 8.44
N SER A 233 -11.86 -13.70 7.53
CA SER A 233 -13.07 -14.14 6.84
C SER A 233 -13.10 -15.67 6.72
N ARG A 234 -14.24 -16.22 6.34
CA ARG A 234 -14.36 -17.67 6.10
C ARG A 234 -13.45 -18.14 4.96
N ALA A 235 -13.27 -17.31 3.94
CA ALA A 235 -12.42 -17.61 2.79
C ALA A 235 -10.91 -17.46 3.11
N SER A 236 -10.57 -16.57 4.05
CA SER A 236 -9.20 -16.33 4.51
C SER A 236 -9.20 -16.19 6.04
N PRO A 237 -9.28 -17.31 6.76
CA PRO A 237 -9.29 -17.29 8.22
C PRO A 237 -7.91 -16.91 8.74
N ARG A 238 -7.86 -15.86 9.55
CA ARG A 238 -6.65 -15.35 10.21
C ARG A 238 -6.92 -15.10 11.69
N PRO A 239 -5.93 -15.24 12.57
CA PRO A 239 -6.09 -14.80 13.95
C PRO A 239 -6.28 -13.29 14.00
N LEU A 240 -7.23 -12.81 14.81
CA LEU A 240 -7.36 -11.41 15.13
C LEU A 240 -6.46 -11.07 16.30
N PHE A 241 -5.60 -10.07 16.14
CA PHE A 241 -4.66 -9.67 17.20
C PHE A 241 -5.31 -8.63 18.12
N GLY A 242 -5.01 -8.71 19.41
CA GLY A 242 -5.43 -7.72 20.39
C GLY A 242 -4.80 -6.35 20.15
N ARG A 243 -5.50 -5.29 20.59
CA ARG A 243 -5.06 -3.89 20.41
C ARG A 243 -3.64 -3.64 20.92
N GLU A 244 -3.33 -4.10 22.14
CA GLU A 244 -2.04 -3.86 22.79
C GLU A 244 -0.87 -4.48 22.04
N ALA A 245 -1.03 -5.70 21.53
CA ALA A 245 0.01 -6.38 20.76
C ALA A 245 0.35 -5.65 19.46
N VAL A 246 -0.68 -5.18 18.75
CA VAL A 246 -0.47 -4.43 17.48
C VAL A 246 0.05 -3.02 17.75
N LEU A 247 -0.41 -2.36 18.82
CA LEU A 247 0.06 -1.02 19.19
C LEU A 247 1.55 -1.06 19.55
N SER A 248 1.98 -2.05 20.37
CA SER A 248 3.39 -2.23 20.70
C SER A 248 4.26 -2.46 19.46
N LEU A 249 3.82 -3.34 18.56
CA LEU A 249 4.52 -3.59 17.29
C LEU A 249 4.66 -2.30 16.46
N TRP A 250 3.59 -1.52 16.31
CA TRP A 250 3.61 -0.28 15.53
C TRP A 250 4.50 0.79 16.16
N ILE A 251 4.49 0.90 17.49
CA ILE A 251 5.38 1.84 18.21
C ILE A 251 6.84 1.44 18.02
N ASP A 252 7.21 0.17 18.23
CA ASP A 252 8.59 -0.29 18.11
C ASP A 252 9.15 -0.09 16.70
N GLU A 253 8.35 -0.41 15.67
CA GLU A 253 8.72 -0.23 14.27
C GLU A 253 8.84 1.26 13.89
N PHE A 254 7.90 2.09 14.37
CA PHE A 254 7.93 3.54 14.16
C PHE A 254 9.16 4.18 14.84
N GLU A 255 9.44 3.87 16.11
CA GLU A 255 10.56 4.44 16.85
C GLU A 255 11.90 4.15 16.16
N THR A 256 12.05 2.94 15.63
CA THR A 256 13.26 2.56 14.90
C THR A 256 13.34 3.28 13.55
N THR A 257 12.26 3.33 12.78
CA THR A 257 12.21 4.04 11.51
C THR A 257 12.45 5.54 11.70
N HIS A 258 11.88 6.14 12.75
CA HIS A 258 12.11 7.51 13.15
C HIS A 258 13.59 7.78 13.48
N ALA A 259 14.21 6.91 14.29
CA ALA A 259 15.63 7.02 14.62
C ALA A 259 16.54 6.96 13.38
N TRP A 260 16.15 6.20 12.36
CA TRP A 260 16.88 6.08 11.08
C TRP A 260 16.58 7.20 10.08
N GLY A 261 15.62 8.08 10.39
CA GLY A 261 15.24 9.20 9.52
C GLY A 261 14.40 8.81 8.31
N GLY A 262 13.70 7.67 8.40
CA GLY A 262 12.88 7.12 7.33
C GLY A 262 11.46 7.68 7.24
N VAL A 263 10.66 7.12 6.34
CA VAL A 263 9.21 7.31 6.26
C VAL A 263 8.49 6.09 6.80
N THR A 264 7.60 6.30 7.76
CA THR A 264 6.65 5.28 8.23
C THR A 264 5.37 5.41 7.40
N THR A 265 5.09 4.40 6.59
CA THR A 265 3.90 4.36 5.74
C THR A 265 2.85 3.43 6.32
N LEU A 266 1.69 3.96 6.67
CA LEU A 266 0.54 3.18 7.10
C LEU A 266 -0.25 2.70 5.87
N VAL A 267 -0.60 1.42 5.85
CA VAL A 267 -1.50 0.81 4.87
C VAL A 267 -2.74 0.38 5.63
N LEU A 268 -3.79 1.16 5.53
CA LEU A 268 -4.98 1.04 6.35
C LEU A 268 -6.22 0.87 5.47
N HIS A 269 -7.22 0.17 6.00
CA HIS A 269 -8.48 -0.05 5.31
C HIS A 269 -9.63 0.41 6.21
N PRO A 270 -10.54 1.31 5.78
CA PRO A 270 -11.64 1.76 6.63
C PRO A 270 -12.52 0.61 7.12
N GLN A 271 -12.65 -0.48 6.35
CA GLN A 271 -13.34 -1.69 6.78
C GLN A 271 -12.63 -2.46 7.91
N VAL A 272 -11.37 -2.13 8.21
CA VAL A 272 -10.58 -2.67 9.32
C VAL A 272 -10.38 -1.61 10.39
N SER A 273 -9.65 -0.53 10.09
CA SER A 273 -9.31 0.53 11.04
C SER A 273 -10.49 1.38 11.48
N GLY A 274 -11.59 1.41 10.71
CA GLY A 274 -12.86 2.05 11.11
C GLY A 274 -13.68 1.24 12.12
N ARG A 275 -13.26 0.01 12.48
CA ARG A 275 -13.96 -0.80 13.51
C ARG A 275 -13.55 -0.39 14.92
N PRO A 276 -14.44 -0.51 15.93
CA PRO A 276 -14.25 0.11 17.24
C PRO A 276 -12.88 -0.12 17.89
N MET A 277 -12.43 -1.37 17.97
CA MET A 277 -11.14 -1.70 18.58
C MET A 277 -9.96 -1.15 17.79
N ARG A 278 -10.03 -1.20 16.45
CA ARG A 278 -8.98 -0.72 15.54
C ARG A 278 -8.93 0.79 15.46
N TRP A 279 -10.09 1.44 15.54
CA TRP A 279 -10.17 2.89 15.62
C TRP A 279 -9.42 3.44 16.83
N HIS A 280 -9.59 2.81 18.02
CA HIS A 280 -8.81 3.18 19.21
C HIS A 280 -7.31 2.90 19.07
N LEU A 281 -6.94 1.80 18.43
CA LEU A 281 -5.54 1.48 18.12
C LEU A 281 -4.90 2.59 17.28
N LEU A 282 -5.55 2.94 16.16
CA LEU A 282 -5.05 3.96 15.23
C LEU A 282 -4.94 5.33 15.91
N ARG A 283 -5.96 5.73 16.68
CA ARG A 283 -5.94 6.98 17.44
C ARG A 283 -4.75 7.07 18.38
N ASP A 284 -4.54 6.01 19.16
CA ASP A 284 -3.49 6.00 20.18
C ASP A 284 -2.10 5.98 19.53
N PHE A 285 -1.94 5.27 18.43
CA PHE A 285 -0.71 5.29 17.64
C PHE A 285 -0.42 6.68 17.04
N LEU A 286 -1.40 7.31 16.41
CA LEU A 286 -1.21 8.64 15.81
C LEU A 286 -0.93 9.73 16.85
N ARG A 287 -1.53 9.65 18.03
CA ARG A 287 -1.18 10.52 19.16
C ARG A 287 0.26 10.33 19.60
N HIS A 288 0.71 9.08 19.73
CA HIS A 288 2.12 8.78 20.03
C HIS A 288 3.06 9.42 18.99
N VAL A 289 2.74 9.32 17.70
CA VAL A 289 3.51 9.96 16.62
C VAL A 289 3.53 11.49 16.78
N GLN A 290 2.40 12.12 17.08
CA GLN A 290 2.32 13.59 17.26
C GLN A 290 3.10 14.07 18.49
N GLU A 291 3.14 13.29 19.56
CA GLU A 291 3.88 13.61 20.81
C GLU A 291 5.40 13.67 20.62
N LYS A 292 5.96 13.05 19.56
CA LYS A 292 7.39 13.15 19.22
C LYS A 292 7.83 14.57 18.87
N GLY A 293 6.98 15.35 18.23
CA GLY A 293 7.22 16.76 17.92
C GLY A 293 8.16 17.04 16.75
N ASP A 294 8.99 16.08 16.34
CA ASP A 294 9.94 16.17 15.23
C ASP A 294 9.63 15.19 14.09
N VAL A 295 8.34 14.96 13.85
CA VAL A 295 7.83 14.10 12.78
C VAL A 295 7.00 14.94 11.81
N TRP A 296 7.25 14.80 10.52
CA TRP A 296 6.43 15.40 9.48
C TRP A 296 5.35 14.41 9.01
N ILE A 297 4.11 14.65 9.42
CA ILE A 297 2.96 13.87 8.96
C ILE A 297 2.42 14.52 7.69
N ALA A 298 2.37 13.78 6.58
CA ALA A 298 2.08 14.35 5.26
C ALA A 298 1.33 13.38 4.36
N THR A 299 0.66 13.91 3.35
CA THR A 299 0.05 13.15 2.26
C THR A 299 1.11 12.66 1.26
N GLY A 300 0.73 11.71 0.40
CA GLY A 300 1.65 11.20 -0.62
C GLY A 300 2.09 12.26 -1.61
N GLU A 301 1.19 13.17 -1.99
CA GLU A 301 1.52 14.29 -2.88
C GLU A 301 2.49 15.27 -2.21
N GLU A 302 2.33 15.58 -0.93
CA GLU A 302 3.25 16.46 -0.20
C GLU A 302 4.66 15.86 -0.12
N ILE A 303 4.77 14.56 0.20
CA ILE A 303 6.06 13.84 0.23
C ILE A 303 6.71 13.87 -1.15
N THR A 304 5.93 13.64 -2.20
CA THR A 304 6.40 13.65 -3.59
C THR A 304 6.88 15.04 -4.00
N ASN A 305 6.14 16.09 -3.67
CA ASN A 305 6.52 17.48 -3.94
C ASN A 305 7.85 17.82 -3.28
N HIS A 306 8.04 17.39 -2.02
CA HIS A 306 9.29 17.60 -1.29
C HIS A 306 10.45 16.82 -1.92
N PHE A 307 10.25 15.53 -2.26
CA PHE A 307 11.26 14.71 -2.91
C PHE A 307 11.72 15.34 -4.23
N GLU A 308 10.79 15.74 -5.09
CA GLU A 308 11.10 16.37 -6.38
C GLU A 308 11.80 17.73 -6.23
N ALA A 309 11.50 18.48 -5.17
CA ALA A 309 12.22 19.72 -4.87
C ALA A 309 13.69 19.45 -4.52
N LEU A 310 13.96 18.42 -3.72
CA LEU A 310 15.32 17.99 -3.40
C LEU A 310 16.09 17.48 -4.62
N GLU A 311 15.43 16.74 -5.52
CA GLU A 311 16.06 16.29 -6.79
C GLU A 311 16.47 17.49 -7.66
N ARG A 312 15.60 18.50 -7.82
CA ARG A 312 15.92 19.71 -8.59
C ARG A 312 17.10 20.49 -8.00
N GLN A 313 17.19 20.60 -6.69
CA GLN A 313 18.31 21.26 -6.01
C GLN A 313 19.64 20.54 -6.25
N ARG A 314 19.64 19.21 -6.25
CA ARG A 314 20.84 18.39 -6.50
C ARG A 314 21.28 18.39 -7.96
N GLY A 315 20.33 18.47 -8.90
CA GLY A 315 20.62 18.54 -10.33
C GLY A 315 21.12 19.93 -10.79
N ALA A 316 20.97 20.95 -9.94
CA ALA A 316 21.44 22.33 -10.19
C ALA A 316 22.81 22.62 -9.55
N SER A 317 23.35 21.71 -8.73
CA SER A 317 24.66 21.78 -8.09
C SER A 317 25.67 20.88 -8.82
#